data_3e1e2e19d06447aecfbee506c13d9188
#
_entry.id   3e1e2e19d06447aecfbee506c13d9188
#
_cell.length_a   1.000
_cell.length_b   1.000
_cell.length_c   1.000
_cell.angle_alpha   90.00
_cell.angle_beta   90.00
_cell.angle_gamma   90.00
#
_symmetry.space_group_name_H-M   'P 1'
#
loop_
_entity.id
_entity.type
_entity.pdbx_description
1 polymer ?
#
loop_
_entity_poly.entity_id
_entity_poly.type
_entity_poly.pdbx_seq_one_letter_code
_entity_poly.pdbx_strand_id
1 'polypeptide(L)'
;MLRFRFLLASLVFRSAFSLFISSDLSRVYCFGFVSVVCFLLQFLSGLVLAFVFVVSSVVFHVLSSFSALVSFFWLFRCFHVVGTSVVFLCVYFHAFRSVFFALVVSCSASVFFCGFFVFCFVVVIGFMGYVLPCSQMSYWGLVVFSNLLSVLPVVGFSVVLWF
;
A
#
# COMPACT_ATOMS: atom_id res chain seq x y z
N MET A 1 -24.09 25.95 28.36
CA MET A 1 -22.99 25.01 27.94
C MET A 1 -23.12 24.51 26.50
N LEU A 2 -24.30 24.14 26.01
CA LEU A 2 -24.46 23.67 24.59
C LEU A 2 -24.10 24.73 23.54
N ARG A 3 -24.49 25.99 23.72
CA ARG A 3 -24.16 27.08 22.79
C ARG A 3 -22.64 27.31 22.61
N PHE A 4 -21.86 27.11 23.66
CA PHE A 4 -20.41 27.28 23.64
C PHE A 4 -19.70 26.16 22.84
N ARG A 5 -20.22 24.91 22.96
CA ARG A 5 -19.71 23.77 22.17
C ARG A 5 -20.03 23.91 20.68
N PHE A 6 -21.21 24.44 20.34
CA PHE A 6 -21.58 24.73 18.95
C PHE A 6 -20.72 25.85 18.35
N LEU A 7 -20.40 26.89 19.10
CA LEU A 7 -19.54 27.99 18.67
C LEU A 7 -18.09 27.50 18.46
N LEU A 8 -17.56 26.69 19.37
CA LEU A 8 -16.23 26.10 19.24
C LEU A 8 -16.14 25.15 18.03
N ALA A 9 -17.15 24.29 17.84
CA ALA A 9 -17.20 23.41 16.68
C ALA A 9 -17.30 24.21 15.38
N SER A 10 -18.09 25.29 15.32
CA SER A 10 -18.20 26.14 14.13
C SER A 10 -16.93 26.95 13.87
N LEU A 11 -16.19 27.37 14.91
CA LEU A 11 -14.90 28.04 14.78
C LEU A 11 -13.80 27.08 14.29
N VAL A 12 -13.75 25.87 14.83
CA VAL A 12 -12.81 24.82 14.39
C VAL A 12 -13.11 24.42 12.94
N PHE A 13 -14.39 24.23 12.59
CA PHE A 13 -14.77 23.96 11.19
C PHE A 13 -14.44 25.13 10.26
N ARG A 14 -14.66 26.36 10.68
CA ARG A 14 -14.35 27.54 9.89
C ARG A 14 -12.85 27.75 9.69
N SER A 15 -12.02 27.50 10.73
CA SER A 15 -10.56 27.56 10.62
C SER A 15 -9.99 26.42 9.78
N ALA A 16 -10.58 25.23 9.83
CA ALA A 16 -10.19 24.10 8.95
C ALA A 16 -10.59 24.35 7.49
N PHE A 17 -11.69 25.06 7.24
CA PHE A 17 -12.14 25.42 5.88
C PHE A 17 -11.58 26.74 5.32
N SER A 18 -10.98 27.59 6.16
CA SER A 18 -10.34 28.84 5.75
C SER A 18 -8.83 28.70 5.50
N LEU A 19 -8.34 27.49 5.35
CA LEU A 19 -7.00 27.25 4.81
C LEU A 19 -6.96 27.88 3.42
N PHE A 20 -6.02 28.81 3.22
CA PHE A 20 -5.71 29.36 1.90
C PHE A 20 -5.26 28.24 0.99
N ILE A 21 -6.21 27.64 0.31
CA ILE A 21 -5.98 26.59 -0.67
C ILE A 21 -5.64 27.31 -1.98
N SER A 22 -4.52 26.97 -2.59
CA SER A 22 -4.14 27.48 -3.90
C SER A 22 -5.28 27.22 -4.90
N SER A 23 -5.63 28.21 -5.70
CA SER A 23 -6.68 28.12 -6.74
C SER A 23 -6.40 27.05 -7.80
N ASP A 24 -5.15 26.59 -7.88
CA ASP A 24 -4.68 25.61 -8.86
C ASP A 24 -4.85 24.15 -8.39
N LEU A 25 -5.47 23.93 -7.22
CA LEU A 25 -5.76 22.60 -6.72
C LEU A 25 -6.83 21.91 -7.59
N SER A 26 -6.39 21.00 -8.44
CA SER A 26 -7.28 20.13 -9.20
C SER A 26 -7.59 18.83 -8.44
N ARG A 27 -8.60 18.06 -8.88
CA ARG A 27 -8.96 16.75 -8.30
C ARG A 27 -7.80 15.75 -8.28
N VAL A 28 -6.79 15.95 -9.12
CA VAL A 28 -5.58 15.11 -9.20
C VAL A 28 -4.75 15.16 -7.91
N TYR A 29 -4.90 16.21 -7.10
CA TYR A 29 -4.22 16.33 -5.81
C TYR A 29 -4.81 15.40 -4.72
N CYS A 30 -6.02 14.91 -4.90
CA CYS A 30 -6.67 14.02 -3.94
C CYS A 30 -6.09 12.60 -3.93
N PHE A 31 -5.35 12.18 -4.95
CA PHE A 31 -4.79 10.83 -5.03
C PHE A 31 -3.86 10.48 -3.86
N GLY A 32 -3.12 11.45 -3.30
CA GLY A 32 -2.32 11.23 -2.11
C GLY A 32 -3.15 10.83 -0.88
N PHE A 33 -4.27 11.54 -0.64
CA PHE A 33 -5.19 11.21 0.45
C PHE A 33 -5.87 9.86 0.22
N VAL A 34 -6.34 9.61 -0.99
CA VAL A 34 -6.97 8.32 -1.36
C VAL A 34 -6.00 7.17 -1.17
N SER A 35 -4.71 7.35 -1.53
CA SER A 35 -3.68 6.33 -1.30
C SER A 35 -3.52 6.01 0.19
N VAL A 36 -3.51 7.01 1.08
CA VAL A 36 -3.40 6.79 2.53
C VAL A 36 -4.60 5.99 3.04
N VAL A 37 -5.82 6.32 2.62
CA VAL A 37 -7.03 5.58 3.01
C VAL A 37 -6.96 4.13 2.53
N CYS A 38 -6.56 3.92 1.27
CA CYS A 38 -6.39 2.57 0.72
C CYS A 38 -5.33 1.77 1.46
N PHE A 39 -4.20 2.38 1.85
CA PHE A 39 -3.17 1.74 2.66
C PHE A 39 -3.69 1.33 4.05
N LEU A 40 -4.46 2.18 4.71
CA LEU A 40 -5.05 1.84 6.01
C LEU A 40 -6.00 0.64 5.89
N LEU A 41 -6.86 0.61 4.88
CA LEU A 41 -7.75 -0.52 4.64
C LEU A 41 -6.97 -1.80 4.33
N GLN A 42 -5.92 -1.69 3.52
CA GLN A 42 -5.04 -2.80 3.18
C GLN A 42 -4.29 -3.33 4.41
N PHE A 43 -3.80 -2.44 5.27
CA PHE A 43 -3.15 -2.82 6.53
C PHE A 43 -4.11 -3.56 7.46
N LEU A 44 -5.33 -3.04 7.66
CA LEU A 44 -6.32 -3.67 8.53
C LEU A 44 -6.74 -5.05 8.01
N SER A 45 -7.01 -5.18 6.72
CA SER A 45 -7.35 -6.48 6.12
C SER A 45 -6.18 -7.47 6.18
N GLY A 46 -4.94 -6.99 5.96
CA GLY A 46 -3.73 -7.79 6.09
C GLY A 46 -3.48 -8.29 7.51
N LEU A 47 -3.77 -7.46 8.52
CA LEU A 47 -3.67 -7.84 9.92
C LEU A 47 -4.61 -8.99 10.26
N VAL A 48 -5.87 -8.94 9.79
CA VAL A 48 -6.84 -10.04 9.97
C VAL A 48 -6.34 -11.32 9.32
N LEU A 49 -5.79 -11.24 8.11
CA LEU A 49 -5.24 -12.40 7.40
C LEU A 49 -4.00 -12.98 8.10
N ALA A 50 -3.16 -12.12 8.69
CA ALA A 50 -1.95 -12.54 9.40
C ALA A 50 -2.24 -13.40 10.63
N PHE A 51 -3.33 -13.18 11.33
CA PHE A 51 -3.74 -14.03 12.48
C PHE A 51 -4.04 -15.48 12.10
N VAL A 52 -4.41 -15.72 10.85
CA VAL A 52 -4.75 -17.06 10.33
C VAL A 52 -3.61 -17.68 9.56
N PHE A 53 -2.57 -16.90 9.25
CA PHE A 53 -1.45 -17.35 8.44
C PHE A 53 -0.52 -18.26 9.25
N VAL A 54 -0.32 -19.49 8.76
CA VAL A 54 0.62 -20.46 9.35
C VAL A 54 1.73 -20.73 8.34
N VAL A 55 2.97 -20.50 8.76
CA VAL A 55 4.16 -20.77 7.93
C VAL A 55 4.41 -22.28 7.93
N SER A 56 3.89 -22.97 6.92
CA SER A 56 4.12 -24.41 6.75
C SER A 56 3.94 -24.82 5.28
N SER A 57 4.38 -26.02 4.94
CA SER A 57 4.17 -26.60 3.60
C SER A 57 2.68 -26.78 3.24
N VAL A 58 1.79 -26.73 4.22
CA VAL A 58 0.33 -26.88 4.05
C VAL A 58 -0.41 -25.55 4.07
N VAL A 59 0.29 -24.41 3.97
CA VAL A 59 -0.32 -23.06 4.03
C VAL A 59 -1.51 -22.89 3.09
N PHE A 60 -1.42 -23.43 1.89
CA PHE A 60 -2.49 -23.38 0.91
C PHE A 60 -3.76 -24.11 1.40
N HIS A 61 -3.61 -25.29 1.99
CA HIS A 61 -4.71 -26.07 2.55
C HIS A 61 -5.33 -25.39 3.77
N VAL A 62 -4.51 -24.82 4.64
CA VAL A 62 -5.00 -24.04 5.80
C VAL A 62 -5.83 -22.86 5.35
N LEU A 63 -5.33 -22.05 4.42
CA LEU A 63 -6.06 -20.88 3.90
C LEU A 63 -7.37 -21.26 3.20
N SER A 64 -7.37 -22.35 2.42
CA SER A 64 -8.59 -22.82 1.74
C SER A 64 -9.61 -23.35 2.73
N SER A 65 -9.19 -24.12 3.73
CA SER A 65 -10.05 -24.65 4.78
C SER A 65 -10.66 -23.54 5.63
N PHE A 66 -9.87 -22.54 6.03
CA PHE A 66 -10.39 -21.38 6.76
C PHE A 66 -11.40 -20.58 5.94
N SER A 67 -11.18 -20.44 4.65
CA SER A 67 -12.12 -19.76 3.75
C SER A 67 -13.46 -20.49 3.64
N ALA A 68 -13.46 -21.80 3.82
CA ALA A 68 -14.67 -22.64 3.79
C ALA A 68 -15.40 -22.66 5.15
N LEU A 69 -14.64 -22.66 6.27
CA LEU A 69 -15.19 -22.81 7.63
C LEU A 69 -15.70 -21.49 8.23
N VAL A 70 -15.03 -20.37 7.93
CA VAL A 70 -15.39 -19.07 8.51
C VAL A 70 -16.12 -18.23 7.46
N SER A 71 -17.39 -17.96 7.72
CA SER A 71 -18.35 -17.38 6.77
C SER A 71 -17.92 -16.07 6.09
N PHE A 72 -17.13 -15.23 6.76
CA PHE A 72 -16.69 -13.94 6.21
C PHE A 72 -15.20 -13.88 5.87
N PHE A 73 -14.44 -14.93 6.12
CA PHE A 73 -12.99 -14.91 5.89
C PHE A 73 -12.62 -14.75 4.40
N TRP A 74 -13.40 -15.37 3.49
CA TRP A 74 -13.23 -15.21 2.07
C TRP A 74 -13.38 -13.75 1.61
N LEU A 75 -14.26 -12.99 2.27
CA LEU A 75 -14.48 -11.58 1.98
C LEU A 75 -13.23 -10.74 2.32
N PHE A 76 -12.62 -10.94 3.50
CA PHE A 76 -11.37 -10.26 3.87
C PHE A 76 -10.25 -10.58 2.92
N ARG A 77 -10.13 -11.86 2.50
CA ARG A 77 -9.13 -12.27 1.51
C ARG A 77 -9.38 -11.62 0.15
N CYS A 78 -10.60 -11.62 -0.33
CA CYS A 78 -10.97 -10.97 -1.59
C CYS A 78 -10.72 -9.45 -1.53
N PHE A 79 -11.10 -8.82 -0.42
CA PHE A 79 -10.87 -7.39 -0.20
C PHE A 79 -9.38 -7.04 -0.20
N HIS A 80 -8.54 -7.88 0.42
CA HIS A 80 -7.10 -7.68 0.46
C HIS A 80 -6.46 -7.84 -0.93
N VAL A 81 -6.85 -8.85 -1.68
CA VAL A 81 -6.32 -9.13 -3.03
C VAL A 81 -6.72 -8.02 -4.01
N VAL A 82 -8.00 -7.66 -4.06
CA VAL A 82 -8.49 -6.58 -4.94
C VAL A 82 -7.96 -5.22 -4.46
N GLY A 83 -7.94 -5.00 -3.14
CA GLY A 83 -7.44 -3.78 -2.52
C GLY A 83 -5.99 -3.49 -2.88
N THR A 84 -5.13 -4.50 -2.98
CA THR A 84 -3.74 -4.35 -3.43
C THR A 84 -3.66 -3.70 -4.82
N SER A 85 -4.48 -4.14 -5.76
CA SER A 85 -4.52 -3.56 -7.11
C SER A 85 -4.97 -2.10 -7.08
N VAL A 86 -5.95 -1.78 -6.23
CA VAL A 86 -6.42 -0.39 -6.05
C VAL A 86 -5.34 0.49 -5.42
N VAL A 87 -4.62 -0.02 -4.41
CA VAL A 87 -3.48 0.69 -3.79
C VAL A 87 -2.43 1.03 -4.84
N PHE A 88 -1.98 0.07 -5.62
CA PHE A 88 -0.99 0.31 -6.67
C PHE A 88 -1.48 1.31 -7.70
N LEU A 89 -2.74 1.21 -8.13
CA LEU A 89 -3.33 2.16 -9.06
C LEU A 89 -3.28 3.60 -8.49
N CYS A 90 -3.70 3.79 -7.24
CA CYS A 90 -3.68 5.10 -6.58
C CYS A 90 -2.26 5.64 -6.40
N VAL A 91 -1.31 4.78 -6.03
CA VAL A 91 0.11 5.14 -5.86
C VAL A 91 0.74 5.53 -7.20
N TYR A 92 0.44 4.81 -8.28
CA TYR A 92 0.91 5.18 -9.62
C TYR A 92 0.37 6.54 -10.06
N PHE A 93 -0.92 6.80 -9.88
CA PHE A 93 -1.49 8.12 -10.20
C PHE A 93 -0.89 9.23 -9.34
N HIS A 94 -0.65 8.96 -8.05
CA HIS A 94 0.00 9.92 -7.16
C HIS A 94 1.45 10.21 -7.59
N ALA A 95 2.23 9.17 -7.89
CA ALA A 95 3.61 9.30 -8.36
C ALA A 95 3.68 10.00 -9.73
N PHE A 96 2.84 9.58 -10.69
CA PHE A 96 2.78 10.18 -12.01
C PHE A 96 2.44 11.67 -11.95
N ARG A 97 1.46 12.03 -11.12
CA ARG A 97 1.13 13.43 -10.87
C ARG A 97 2.34 14.19 -10.33
N SER A 98 3.08 13.62 -9.37
CA SER A 98 4.25 14.27 -8.78
C SER A 98 5.36 14.50 -9.82
N VAL A 99 5.62 13.53 -10.68
CA VAL A 99 6.60 13.67 -11.78
C VAL A 99 6.14 14.72 -12.79
N PHE A 100 4.87 14.69 -13.19
CA PHE A 100 4.35 15.58 -14.23
C PHE A 100 4.35 17.04 -13.78
N PHE A 101 3.97 17.32 -12.55
CA PHE A 101 3.93 18.70 -12.04
C PHE A 101 5.27 19.16 -11.45
N ALA A 102 6.17 18.26 -11.02
CA ALA A 102 7.50 18.64 -10.57
C ALA A 102 8.37 19.19 -11.70
N LEU A 103 8.09 18.80 -12.94
CA LEU A 103 8.73 19.40 -14.12
C LEU A 103 8.32 20.86 -14.35
N VAL A 104 7.19 21.30 -13.78
CA VAL A 104 6.61 22.64 -13.98
C VAL A 104 6.82 23.52 -12.74
N VAL A 105 6.86 22.94 -11.55
CA VAL A 105 6.99 23.65 -10.27
C VAL A 105 8.20 23.10 -9.53
N SER A 106 9.11 23.97 -9.07
CA SER A 106 10.29 23.60 -8.31
C SER A 106 9.92 22.92 -6.98
N CYS A 107 9.67 21.63 -7.01
CA CYS A 107 9.48 20.79 -5.84
C CYS A 107 10.84 20.57 -5.15
N SER A 108 10.87 20.54 -3.82
CA SER A 108 12.05 20.17 -3.07
C SER A 108 12.49 18.75 -3.43
N ALA A 109 13.69 18.60 -3.96
CA ALA A 109 14.24 17.31 -4.41
C ALA A 109 14.20 16.23 -3.32
N SER A 110 14.39 16.64 -2.06
CA SER A 110 14.35 15.73 -0.90
C SER A 110 12.99 15.05 -0.72
N VAL A 111 11.89 15.78 -0.90
CA VAL A 111 10.52 15.22 -0.82
C VAL A 111 10.27 14.22 -1.94
N PHE A 112 10.74 14.54 -3.15
CA PHE A 112 10.62 13.64 -4.29
C PHE A 112 11.39 12.33 -4.07
N PHE A 113 12.64 12.40 -3.63
CA PHE A 113 13.43 11.20 -3.34
C PHE A 113 12.84 10.37 -2.20
N CYS A 114 12.35 11.01 -1.14
CA CYS A 114 11.65 10.30 -0.06
C CYS A 114 10.43 9.53 -0.60
N GLY A 115 9.60 10.17 -1.42
CA GLY A 115 8.46 9.52 -2.07
C GLY A 115 8.86 8.35 -2.97
N PHE A 116 9.96 8.48 -3.71
CA PHE A 116 10.51 7.42 -4.56
C PHE A 116 10.96 6.20 -3.74
N PHE A 117 11.66 6.41 -2.63
CA PHE A 117 12.06 5.31 -1.73
C PHE A 117 10.85 4.61 -1.13
N VAL A 118 9.85 5.36 -0.65
CA VAL A 118 8.60 4.79 -0.13
C VAL A 118 7.91 3.94 -1.21
N PHE A 119 7.87 4.42 -2.44
CA PHE A 119 7.32 3.67 -3.58
C PHE A 119 8.06 2.35 -3.79
N CYS A 120 9.41 2.35 -3.78
CA CYS A 120 10.20 1.13 -3.90
C CYS A 120 9.89 0.13 -2.77
N PHE A 121 9.78 0.59 -1.52
CA PHE A 121 9.39 -0.25 -0.40
C PHE A 121 8.00 -0.87 -0.56
N VAL A 122 7.03 -0.10 -1.03
CA VAL A 122 5.67 -0.60 -1.29
C VAL A 122 5.67 -1.70 -2.34
N VAL A 123 6.46 -1.56 -3.40
CA VAL A 123 6.62 -2.59 -4.44
C VAL A 123 7.19 -3.87 -3.85
N VAL A 124 8.25 -3.78 -3.05
CA VAL A 124 8.87 -4.94 -2.40
C VAL A 124 7.89 -5.63 -1.45
N ILE A 125 7.22 -4.88 -0.57
CA ILE A 125 6.22 -5.42 0.37
C ILE A 125 5.07 -6.09 -0.39
N GLY A 126 4.57 -5.48 -1.45
CA GLY A 126 3.51 -6.05 -2.28
C GLY A 126 3.94 -7.35 -2.94
N PHE A 127 5.17 -7.43 -3.44
CA PHE A 127 5.72 -8.66 -3.99
C PHE A 127 5.86 -9.77 -2.93
N MET A 128 6.39 -9.44 -1.75
CA MET A 128 6.49 -10.40 -0.65
C MET A 128 5.11 -10.94 -0.24
N GLY A 129 4.10 -10.07 -0.15
CA GLY A 129 2.71 -10.47 0.11
C GLY A 129 2.14 -11.40 -0.96
N TYR A 130 2.50 -11.18 -2.22
CA TYR A 130 2.07 -12.05 -3.33
C TYR A 130 2.70 -13.45 -3.25
N VAL A 131 3.91 -13.57 -2.72
CA VAL A 131 4.62 -14.86 -2.57
C VAL A 131 4.03 -15.73 -1.46
N LEU A 132 3.48 -15.13 -0.38
CA LEU A 132 3.00 -15.84 0.80
C LEU A 132 2.00 -16.99 0.55
N PRO A 133 1.02 -16.91 -0.38
CA PRO A 133 0.07 -18.00 -0.61
C PRO A 133 0.67 -19.26 -1.21
N CYS A 134 1.95 -19.28 -1.59
CA CYS A 134 2.64 -20.42 -2.20
C CYS A 134 1.90 -21.05 -3.39
N SER A 135 1.24 -20.21 -4.19
CA SER A 135 0.61 -20.66 -5.44
C SER A 135 1.69 -20.95 -6.50
N GLN A 136 1.32 -21.68 -7.54
CA GLN A 136 2.24 -21.98 -8.64
C GLN A 136 2.83 -20.70 -9.27
N MET A 137 2.02 -19.67 -9.46
CA MET A 137 2.46 -18.39 -10.00
C MET A 137 3.42 -17.66 -9.05
N SER A 138 3.16 -17.67 -7.73
CA SER A 138 4.02 -17.03 -6.74
C SER A 138 5.37 -17.74 -6.61
N TYR A 139 5.39 -19.07 -6.70
CA TYR A 139 6.62 -19.86 -6.69
C TYR A 139 7.53 -19.50 -7.88
N TRP A 140 7.00 -19.51 -9.09
CA TRP A 140 7.80 -19.14 -10.26
C TRP A 140 8.22 -17.66 -10.26
N GLY A 141 7.36 -16.78 -9.75
CA GLY A 141 7.70 -15.38 -9.55
C GLY A 141 8.88 -15.20 -8.59
N LEU A 142 8.88 -15.94 -7.48
CA LEU A 142 9.99 -15.94 -6.52
C LEU A 142 11.29 -16.46 -7.13
N VAL A 143 11.23 -17.56 -7.88
CA VAL A 143 12.42 -18.15 -8.57
C VAL A 143 13.04 -17.15 -9.55
N VAL A 144 12.22 -16.50 -10.38
CA VAL A 144 12.70 -15.49 -11.32
C VAL A 144 13.32 -14.29 -10.58
N PHE A 145 12.66 -13.82 -9.53
CA PHE A 145 13.14 -12.67 -8.75
C PHE A 145 14.45 -12.98 -8.01
N SER A 146 14.57 -14.15 -7.38
CA SER A 146 15.79 -14.58 -6.69
C SER A 146 16.97 -14.74 -7.66
N ASN A 147 16.72 -15.31 -8.85
CA ASN A 147 17.74 -15.41 -9.88
C ASN A 147 18.19 -14.02 -10.38
N LEU A 148 17.27 -13.08 -10.54
CA LEU A 148 17.60 -11.71 -10.91
C LEU A 148 18.45 -11.01 -9.85
N LEU A 149 18.11 -11.20 -8.56
CA LEU A 149 18.89 -10.66 -7.45
C LEU A 149 20.28 -11.29 -7.35
N SER A 150 20.41 -12.59 -7.63
CA SER A 150 21.70 -13.29 -7.55
C SER A 150 22.74 -12.78 -8.53
N VAL A 151 22.32 -12.13 -9.63
CA VAL A 151 23.22 -11.52 -10.63
C VAL A 151 23.91 -10.25 -10.10
N LEU A 152 23.39 -9.63 -9.03
CA LEU A 152 24.03 -8.44 -8.45
C LEU A 152 25.42 -8.79 -7.90
N PRO A 153 26.50 -8.15 -8.38
CA PRO A 153 27.86 -8.47 -7.93
C PRO A 153 28.01 -8.17 -6.43
N VAL A 154 28.72 -9.06 -5.74
CA VAL A 154 29.09 -8.97 -4.31
C VAL A 154 27.90 -9.19 -3.33
N VAL A 155 26.74 -8.61 -3.59
CA VAL A 155 25.62 -8.56 -2.62
C VAL A 155 24.51 -9.56 -2.95
N GLY A 156 24.38 -9.97 -4.21
CA GLY A 156 23.25 -10.73 -4.73
C GLY A 156 23.00 -12.04 -3.99
N PHE A 157 24.04 -12.83 -3.79
CA PHE A 157 23.93 -14.11 -3.06
C PHE A 157 23.51 -13.91 -1.60
N SER A 158 24.06 -12.90 -0.92
CA SER A 158 23.69 -12.59 0.46
C SER A 158 22.24 -12.15 0.59
N VAL A 159 21.76 -11.35 -0.35
CA VAL A 159 20.36 -10.90 -0.37
C VAL A 159 19.40 -12.07 -0.61
N VAL A 160 19.74 -12.99 -1.52
CA VAL A 160 18.92 -14.18 -1.79
C VAL A 160 18.83 -15.11 -0.57
N LEU A 161 19.89 -15.20 0.24
CA LEU A 161 19.89 -16.01 1.48
C LEU A 161 18.99 -15.41 2.58
N TRP A 162 18.75 -14.11 2.56
CA TRP A 162 17.84 -13.42 3.49
C TRP A 162 16.37 -13.50 3.07
N PHE A 163 16.09 -13.89 1.85
CA PHE A 163 14.79 -13.98 1.25
C PHE A 163 14.19 -15.39 1.40
#